data_f07ea65f18267cd44487acd584151212
#
_entry.id   f07ea65f18267cd44487acd584151212
#
_cell.length_a   1.000
_cell.length_b   1.000
_cell.length_c   1.000
_cell.angle_alpha   90.00
_cell.angle_beta   90.00
_cell.angle_gamma   90.00
#
_symmetry.space_group_name_H-M   'P 1'
#
loop_
_entity.id
_entity.type
_entity.pdbx_description
1 polymer ?
#
loop_
_entity_poly.entity_id
_entity_poly.type
_entity_poly.pdbx_seq_one_letter_code
_entity_poly.pdbx_strand_id
1 'polypeptide(L)'
;IYEELRGISQMHECPLWTASQTNRSGVNAELVTMENISEAFNKCFVADFIFSLARTKEDKAANKGRIFIAKNRNGPDHHQMDLHMNTDNVKIKVLSTSEFSGVPDARTQKEIMMQKYKELKKM
;
A
#
# COMPACT_ATOMS: atom_id res chain seq x y z
N ILE A 1 -6.05 -10.82 19.95
CA ILE A 1 -7.21 -10.54 19.04
C ILE A 1 -6.93 -11.07 17.64
N TYR A 2 -5.85 -10.67 16.96
CA TYR A 2 -5.60 -11.08 15.55
C TYR A 2 -5.28 -12.57 15.41
N GLU A 3 -4.58 -13.17 16.37
CA GLU A 3 -4.34 -14.62 16.41
C GLU A 3 -5.65 -15.38 16.63
N GLU A 4 -6.53 -14.88 17.47
CA GLU A 4 -7.86 -15.45 17.70
C GLU A 4 -8.72 -15.38 16.44
N LEU A 5 -8.71 -14.23 15.72
CA LEU A 5 -9.40 -14.08 14.45
C LEU A 5 -8.87 -15.05 13.39
N ARG A 6 -7.56 -15.28 13.35
CA ARG A 6 -6.96 -16.31 12.50
C ARG A 6 -7.46 -17.70 12.87
N GLY A 7 -7.52 -18.01 14.16
CA GLY A 7 -8.06 -19.28 14.66
C GLY A 7 -9.51 -19.50 14.22
N ILE A 8 -10.34 -18.46 14.31
CA ILE A 8 -11.74 -18.50 13.85
C ILE A 8 -11.82 -18.74 12.33
N SER A 9 -11.03 -18.02 11.56
CA SER A 9 -10.96 -18.19 10.12
C SER A 9 -10.60 -19.62 9.72
N GLN A 10 -9.60 -20.20 10.38
CA GLN A 10 -9.17 -21.58 10.14
C GLN A 10 -10.24 -22.60 10.59
N MET A 11 -10.84 -22.38 11.74
CA MET A 11 -11.89 -23.28 12.27
C MET A 11 -13.12 -23.35 11.36
N HIS A 12 -13.49 -22.22 10.78
CA HIS A 12 -14.66 -22.11 9.89
C HIS A 12 -14.33 -22.24 8.39
N GLU A 13 -13.05 -22.45 8.06
CA GLU A 13 -12.56 -22.57 6.68
C GLU A 13 -13.04 -21.41 5.77
N CYS A 14 -13.02 -20.19 6.31
CA CYS A 14 -13.48 -19.00 5.61
C CYS A 14 -12.44 -17.88 5.64
N PRO A 15 -12.33 -17.05 4.57
CA PRO A 15 -11.50 -15.87 4.61
C PRO A 15 -12.08 -14.82 5.57
N LEU A 16 -11.22 -14.15 6.32
CA LEU A 16 -11.60 -13.11 7.24
C LEU A 16 -10.88 -11.80 6.89
N TRP A 17 -11.64 -10.76 6.68
CA TRP A 17 -11.14 -9.42 6.43
C TRP A 17 -11.42 -8.50 7.62
N THR A 18 -10.45 -7.71 7.99
CA THR A 18 -10.59 -6.71 9.05
C THR A 18 -9.85 -5.43 8.68
N ALA A 19 -10.20 -4.34 9.32
CA ALA A 19 -9.57 -3.05 9.12
C ALA A 19 -8.94 -2.54 10.41
N SER A 20 -7.84 -1.81 10.28
CA SER A 20 -7.17 -1.15 11.38
C SER A 20 -6.72 0.25 10.94
N GLN A 21 -6.76 1.20 11.85
CA GLN A 21 -6.25 2.54 11.59
C GLN A 21 -4.71 2.57 11.70
N THR A 22 -4.10 3.48 10.97
CA THR A 22 -2.68 3.78 11.09
C THR A 22 -2.39 4.61 12.34
N ASN A 23 -1.15 4.60 12.78
CA ASN A 23 -0.68 5.51 13.83
C ASN A 23 -0.58 6.96 13.29
N ARG A 24 -0.18 7.88 14.16
CA ARG A 24 -0.05 9.31 13.80
C ARG A 24 0.93 9.58 12.66
N SER A 25 1.95 8.75 12.50
CA SER A 25 2.93 8.88 11.40
C SER A 25 2.32 8.56 10.03
N GLY A 26 1.23 7.79 9.99
CA GLY A 26 0.48 7.49 8.77
C GLY A 26 -0.53 8.57 8.37
N VAL A 27 -0.78 9.55 9.25
CA VAL A 27 -1.73 10.64 8.97
C VAL A 27 -1.09 11.58 7.93
N ASN A 28 -1.78 11.82 6.82
CA ASN A 28 -1.31 12.59 5.66
C ASN A 28 -0.08 11.99 4.94
N ALA A 29 0.28 10.75 5.20
CA ALA A 29 1.29 10.06 4.42
C ALA A 29 0.79 9.81 2.99
N GLU A 30 1.65 10.07 2.00
CA GLU A 30 1.34 9.71 0.61
C GLU A 30 1.18 8.21 0.44
N LEU A 31 1.99 7.44 1.17
CA LEU A 31 2.01 6.00 1.18
C LEU A 31 2.02 5.49 2.62
N VAL A 32 1.08 4.63 2.95
CA VAL A 32 1.03 3.98 4.26
C VAL A 32 1.69 2.61 4.15
N THR A 33 2.89 2.51 4.70
CA THR A 33 3.69 1.28 4.73
C THR A 33 3.47 0.48 6.02
N MET A 34 4.12 -0.68 6.13
CA MET A 34 4.08 -1.50 7.35
C MET A 34 4.55 -0.76 8.60
N GLU A 35 5.48 0.17 8.48
CA GLU A 35 5.97 1.00 9.59
C GLU A 35 4.88 1.90 10.18
N ASN A 36 3.96 2.37 9.36
CA ASN A 36 2.84 3.20 9.79
C ASN A 36 1.72 2.41 10.49
N ILE A 37 1.73 1.10 10.37
CA ILE A 37 0.76 0.19 11.00
C ILE A 37 1.27 -0.24 12.40
N SER A 38 2.37 0.28 12.84
CA SER A 38 3.35 -0.28 13.78
C SER A 38 2.98 -0.38 15.26
N GLU A 39 1.82 0.00 15.73
CA GLU A 39 1.47 -0.36 17.13
C GLU A 39 1.16 -1.85 17.30
N ALA A 40 1.13 -2.59 16.21
CA ALA A 40 0.91 -4.02 16.21
C ALA A 40 1.77 -4.72 15.18
N PHE A 41 3.08 -4.70 15.37
CA PHE A 41 4.02 -5.54 14.63
C PHE A 41 3.51 -6.99 14.57
N ASN A 42 2.87 -7.46 15.63
CA ASN A 42 2.20 -8.75 15.68
C ASN A 42 1.07 -8.92 14.65
N LYS A 43 0.34 -7.85 14.30
CA LYS A 43 -0.69 -7.91 13.24
C LYS A 43 -0.09 -8.31 11.90
N CYS A 44 1.08 -7.78 11.59
CA CYS A 44 1.77 -8.03 10.33
C CYS A 44 2.23 -9.47 10.18
N PHE A 45 2.56 -10.15 11.28
CA PHE A 45 2.95 -11.56 11.25
C PHE A 45 1.77 -12.50 11.03
N VAL A 46 0.63 -12.16 11.61
CA VAL A 46 -0.56 -13.02 11.58
C VAL A 46 -1.29 -12.94 10.24
N ALA A 47 -1.35 -11.78 9.63
CA ALA A 47 -2.08 -11.57 8.38
C ALA A 47 -1.36 -12.21 7.18
N ASP A 48 -2.12 -12.83 6.29
CA ASP A 48 -1.63 -13.40 5.03
C ASP A 48 -1.51 -12.34 3.93
N PHE A 49 -2.37 -11.34 3.99
CA PHE A 49 -2.43 -10.23 3.04
C PHE A 49 -2.70 -8.91 3.76
N ILE A 50 -1.91 -7.88 3.47
CA ILE A 50 -2.08 -6.54 4.03
C ILE A 50 -1.99 -5.53 2.90
N PHE A 51 -2.99 -4.68 2.81
CA PHE A 51 -2.93 -3.50 1.97
C PHE A 51 -3.32 -2.26 2.76
N SER A 52 -2.77 -1.14 2.40
CA SER A 52 -3.14 0.16 2.95
C SER A 52 -3.87 1.00 1.92
N LEU A 53 -4.77 1.83 2.40
CA LEU A 53 -5.50 2.82 1.61
C LEU A 53 -5.12 4.20 2.11
N ALA A 54 -4.52 5.01 1.25
CA ALA A 54 -4.04 6.35 1.58
C ALA A 54 -4.68 7.43 0.70
N ARG A 55 -4.92 8.58 1.31
CA ARG A 55 -5.37 9.81 0.64
C ARG A 55 -4.75 11.01 1.33
N THR A 56 -4.16 11.91 0.58
CA THR A 56 -3.79 13.24 1.07
C THR A 56 -4.98 14.20 0.99
N LYS A 57 -4.83 15.42 1.49
CA LYS A 57 -5.86 16.46 1.34
C LYS A 57 -6.07 16.84 -0.13
N GLU A 58 -4.98 16.89 -0.88
CA GLU A 58 -4.96 17.17 -2.32
C GLU A 58 -5.64 16.05 -3.11
N ASP A 59 -5.37 14.80 -2.75
CA ASP A 59 -6.05 13.63 -3.33
C ASP A 59 -7.55 13.67 -3.10
N LYS A 60 -7.97 14.12 -1.94
CA LYS A 60 -9.38 14.22 -1.57
C LYS A 60 -10.12 15.23 -2.46
N ALA A 61 -9.50 16.38 -2.72
CA ALA A 61 -10.03 17.38 -3.62
C ALA A 61 -10.07 16.91 -5.09
N ALA A 62 -9.13 16.06 -5.50
CA ALA A 62 -9.02 15.52 -6.86
C ALA A 62 -9.74 14.17 -7.06
N ASN A 63 -10.48 13.67 -6.07
CA ASN A 63 -11.10 12.33 -6.07
C ASN A 63 -10.10 11.19 -6.35
N LYS A 64 -8.92 11.29 -5.78
CA LYS A 64 -7.85 10.30 -5.91
C LYS A 64 -7.59 9.57 -4.60
N GLY A 65 -6.92 8.45 -4.70
CA GLY A 65 -6.41 7.70 -3.58
C GLY A 65 -5.34 6.71 -4.06
N ARG A 66 -4.71 6.02 -3.13
CA ARG A 66 -3.68 5.01 -3.42
C ARG A 66 -3.89 3.78 -2.57
N ILE A 67 -3.71 2.63 -3.19
CA ILE A 67 -3.54 1.36 -2.49
C ILE A 67 -2.06 0.98 -2.55
N PHE A 68 -1.55 0.50 -1.43
CA PHE A 68 -0.22 -0.11 -1.36
C PHE A 68 -0.35 -1.51 -0.79
N ILE A 69 0.16 -2.50 -1.52
CA ILE A 69 0.22 -3.89 -1.06
C ILE A 69 1.45 -4.03 -0.17
N ALA A 70 1.24 -4.01 1.13
CA ALA A 70 2.31 -4.05 2.12
C ALA A 70 2.81 -5.47 2.38
N LYS A 71 1.93 -6.47 2.27
CA LYS A 71 2.27 -7.89 2.42
C LYS A 71 1.36 -8.75 1.55
N ASN A 72 1.95 -9.71 0.87
CA ASN A 72 1.24 -10.76 0.16
C ASN A 72 2.01 -12.09 0.31
N ARG A 73 1.52 -12.99 1.17
CA ARG A 73 2.22 -14.26 1.46
C ARG A 73 2.32 -15.16 0.23
N ASN A 74 1.35 -15.11 -0.66
CA ASN A 74 1.23 -16.01 -1.80
C ASN A 74 1.58 -15.38 -3.15
N GLY A 75 2.13 -14.16 -3.16
CA GLY A 75 2.45 -13.46 -4.38
C GLY A 75 3.32 -12.22 -4.15
N PRO A 76 3.50 -11.38 -5.18
CA PRO A 76 4.30 -10.15 -5.06
C PRO A 76 3.65 -9.16 -4.11
N ASP A 77 4.48 -8.43 -3.39
CA ASP A 77 4.11 -7.32 -2.51
C ASP A 77 4.82 -6.03 -2.91
N HIS A 78 4.68 -4.97 -2.11
CA HIS A 78 5.26 -3.65 -2.38
C HIS A 78 4.81 -3.02 -3.71
N HIS A 79 3.60 -3.32 -4.15
CA HIS A 79 2.96 -2.69 -5.31
C HIS A 79 2.05 -1.55 -4.88
N GLN A 80 2.13 -0.47 -5.62
CA GLN A 80 1.21 0.66 -5.48
C GLN A 80 0.26 0.71 -6.67
N MET A 81 -0.99 1.04 -6.37
CA MET A 81 -2.04 1.26 -7.36
C MET A 81 -2.72 2.59 -7.10
N ASP A 82 -2.89 3.38 -8.14
CA ASP A 82 -3.66 4.62 -8.06
C ASP A 82 -5.16 4.32 -8.19
N LEU A 83 -5.95 5.08 -7.44
CA LEU A 83 -7.39 4.96 -7.40
C LEU A 83 -8.06 6.24 -7.84
N HIS A 84 -9.16 6.10 -8.56
CA HIS A 84 -10.21 7.10 -8.55
C HIS A 84 -11.17 6.79 -7.40
N MET A 85 -11.30 7.73 -6.47
CA MET A 85 -12.11 7.56 -5.26
C MET A 85 -13.03 8.75 -5.07
N ASN A 86 -14.28 8.59 -5.43
CA ASN A 86 -15.32 9.58 -5.18
C ASN A 86 -16.14 9.16 -3.96
N THR A 87 -16.05 9.94 -2.88
CA THR A 87 -16.73 9.64 -1.63
C THR A 87 -18.18 10.11 -1.59
N ASP A 88 -18.60 11.00 -2.50
CA ASP A 88 -19.97 11.51 -2.53
C ASP A 88 -20.95 10.42 -3.01
N ASN A 89 -20.49 9.59 -3.93
CA ASN A 89 -21.27 8.45 -4.43
C ASN A 89 -20.68 7.07 -4.06
N VAL A 90 -19.73 7.05 -3.13
CA VAL A 90 -19.05 5.83 -2.61
C VAL A 90 -18.49 4.97 -3.76
N LYS A 91 -17.91 5.60 -4.78
CA LYS A 91 -17.35 4.92 -5.94
C LYS A 91 -15.84 4.88 -5.88
N ILE A 92 -15.30 3.66 -5.86
CA ILE A 92 -13.87 3.40 -5.92
C ILE A 92 -13.57 2.60 -7.19
N LYS A 93 -12.61 3.07 -7.99
CA LYS A 93 -12.15 2.39 -9.19
C LYS A 93 -10.61 2.32 -9.17
N VAL A 94 -10.07 1.14 -9.32
CA VAL A 94 -8.64 0.95 -9.54
C VAL A 94 -8.32 1.37 -10.97
N LEU A 95 -7.32 2.22 -11.12
CA LEU A 95 -6.83 2.64 -12.43
C LEU A 95 -5.97 1.54 -13.04
N SER A 96 -5.87 1.50 -14.37
CA SER A 96 -5.07 0.48 -15.05
C SER A 96 -3.57 0.71 -14.84
N THR A 97 -2.77 -0.33 -14.97
CA THR A 97 -1.30 -0.26 -14.82
C THR A 97 -0.63 0.73 -15.79
N SER A 98 -1.24 1.05 -16.92
CA SER A 98 -0.76 2.06 -17.85
C SER A 98 -0.96 3.51 -17.37
N GLU A 99 -1.81 3.72 -16.36
CA GLU A 99 -2.09 5.02 -15.75
C GLU A 99 -1.33 5.21 -14.44
N PHE A 100 -0.45 4.26 -14.11
CA PHE A 100 0.41 4.38 -12.93
C PHE A 100 1.51 5.41 -13.18
N SER A 101 1.42 6.53 -12.51
CA SER A 101 2.57 7.35 -12.19
C SER A 101 3.29 6.71 -11.00
N GLY A 102 3.85 5.51 -11.22
CA GLY A 102 4.41 4.72 -10.14
C GLY A 102 5.60 5.40 -9.48
N VAL A 103 5.72 5.23 -8.18
CA VAL A 103 7.05 5.25 -7.56
C VAL A 103 7.89 4.24 -8.34
N PRO A 104 9.02 4.65 -8.94
CA PRO A 104 9.83 3.73 -9.72
C PRO A 104 10.18 2.52 -8.88
N ASP A 105 9.94 1.32 -9.41
CA ASP A 105 10.42 0.08 -8.83
C ASP A 105 11.89 0.28 -8.40
N ALA A 106 12.32 -0.35 -7.34
CA ALA A 106 13.70 -0.25 -6.84
C ALA A 106 14.75 -0.54 -7.95
N ARG A 107 14.38 -1.34 -8.96
CA ARG A 107 15.17 -1.55 -10.19
C ARG A 107 15.29 -0.28 -11.01
N THR A 108 14.18 0.40 -11.24
CA THR A 108 14.13 1.66 -12.00
C THR A 108 14.89 2.78 -11.29
N GLN A 109 14.82 2.85 -9.96
CA GLN A 109 15.64 3.79 -9.18
C GLN A 109 17.13 3.50 -9.31
N LYS A 110 17.51 2.22 -9.30
CA LYS A 110 18.91 1.79 -9.51
C LYS A 110 19.41 2.12 -10.91
N GLU A 111 18.57 1.96 -11.91
CA GLU A 111 18.87 2.31 -13.30
C GLU A 111 19.03 3.82 -13.50
N ILE A 112 18.12 4.61 -12.93
CA ILE A 112 18.19 6.09 -12.93
C ILE A 112 19.46 6.57 -12.21
N MET A 113 19.80 5.96 -11.08
CA MET A 113 21.01 6.28 -10.34
C MET A 113 22.28 5.90 -11.13
N MET A 114 22.27 4.76 -11.80
CA MET A 114 23.36 4.36 -12.69
C MET A 114 23.51 5.27 -13.91
N GLN A 115 22.42 5.72 -14.51
CA GLN A 115 22.46 6.69 -15.60
C GLN A 115 23.05 8.03 -15.15
N LYS A 116 22.57 8.58 -14.04
CA LYS A 116 23.14 9.80 -13.44
C LYS A 116 24.65 9.65 -13.15
N TYR A 117 25.06 8.51 -12.63
CA TYR A 117 26.47 8.25 -12.35
C TYR A 117 27.31 8.20 -13.63
N LYS A 118 26.79 7.61 -14.71
CA LYS A 118 27.46 7.57 -16.03
C LYS A 118 27.56 8.97 -16.66
N GLU A 119 26.55 9.82 -16.49
CA GLU A 119 26.56 11.21 -16.98
C GLU A 119 27.60 12.05 -16.23
N LEU A 120 27.66 11.91 -14.90
CA LEU A 120 28.67 12.60 -14.07
C LEU A 120 30.12 12.18 -14.42
N LYS A 121 30.31 10.95 -14.84
CA LYS A 121 31.63 10.44 -15.25
C LYS A 121 32.08 10.88 -16.64
N LYS A 122 31.16 11.40 -17.46
CA LYS A 122 31.44 11.94 -18.79
C LYS A 122 31.76 13.44 -18.81
N MET A 123 31.52 14.08 -17.68
CA MET A 123 31.91 15.48 -17.44
C MET A 123 33.32 15.55 -16.85
#